data_5b5d077e66c5b8a2c994ab9d784fcd11
#
_entry.id   5b5d077e66c5b8a2c994ab9d784fcd11
#
_cell.length_a   1.000
_cell.length_b   1.000
_cell.length_c   1.000
_cell.angle_alpha   90.00
_cell.angle_beta   90.00
_cell.angle_gamma   90.00
#
_symmetry.space_group_name_H-M   'P 1'
#
loop_
_entity.id
_entity.type
_entity.pdbx_description
1 polymer ?
#
loop_
_entity_poly.entity_id
_entity_poly.type
_entity_poly.pdbx_seq_one_letter_code
_entity_poly.pdbx_strand_id
1 'polypeptide(L)'
;MIRSKLPDVGTTIFTVMSRLAIEHKAINLGQGFPDFDPDPALCALVSKAMADGHNQYPYMPGVAPLREAIAAKTQALYGRAYDPETEITVTSGATEALMATVLAAVNSGDEVVVIEPCYDSYLPAIRLAGGTAVPVPLRAPTADDPYYRIDWQRVRDAITSKTRLLMLNFPHNPTGAVLDDSDLDALEAIVRDTGVLLVSDEVYEHIVFDGKPHASVARRPLLAEHAFVISSFGKTYHTTGWKIGYCCAPRQLSAELRKVHQFMVFTVPSPMQFALAEFMRDPKPYLDLPAFYQAKRDRLAQGLAKTRFKPLPSPGTFFLLADYSDISKQSEADFARDLTVRHGVTVIPVSAFYQKPDAPESNHRIVRFCFAKKDATLDAALERLAQV
;
A
#
# COMPACT_ATOMS: atom_id res chain seq x y z
N MET A 1 -24.06 15.32 -22.68
CA MET A 1 -22.91 15.49 -21.76
C MET A 1 -22.86 14.32 -20.77
N ILE A 2 -21.68 13.77 -20.48
CA ILE A 2 -21.50 12.69 -19.49
C ILE A 2 -21.62 13.29 -18.09
N ARG A 3 -22.44 12.70 -17.23
CA ARG A 3 -22.49 13.02 -15.80
C ARG A 3 -21.37 12.23 -15.11
N SER A 4 -20.43 12.92 -14.46
CA SER A 4 -19.33 12.27 -13.74
C SER A 4 -19.84 11.45 -12.55
N LYS A 5 -19.30 10.25 -12.37
CA LYS A 5 -19.49 9.46 -11.14
C LYS A 5 -18.54 9.90 -10.02
N LEU A 6 -17.45 10.60 -10.37
CA LEU A 6 -16.40 11.07 -9.46
C LEU A 6 -16.19 12.59 -9.69
N PRO A 7 -17.19 13.45 -9.41
CA PRO A 7 -17.12 14.87 -9.76
C PRO A 7 -16.02 15.62 -8.98
N ASP A 8 -15.69 15.16 -7.79
CA ASP A 8 -14.71 15.80 -6.90
C ASP A 8 -13.29 15.20 -7.02
N VAL A 9 -13.11 14.22 -7.94
CA VAL A 9 -11.80 13.63 -8.19
C VAL A 9 -11.10 14.38 -9.30
N GLY A 10 -10.03 15.09 -8.95
CA GLY A 10 -9.18 15.80 -9.88
C GLY A 10 -7.89 15.03 -10.23
N THR A 11 -6.89 15.76 -10.74
CA THR A 11 -5.54 15.21 -10.92
C THR A 11 -4.95 14.86 -9.56
N THR A 12 -4.45 13.62 -9.42
CA THR A 12 -3.88 13.16 -8.15
C THR A 12 -2.67 13.98 -7.73
N ILE A 13 -2.45 14.11 -6.44
CA ILE A 13 -1.27 14.81 -5.89
C ILE A 13 0.05 14.22 -6.44
N PHE A 14 0.07 12.90 -6.66
CA PHE A 14 1.23 12.22 -7.24
C PHE A 14 1.56 12.71 -8.65
N THR A 15 0.53 12.89 -9.49
CA THR A 15 0.69 13.41 -10.86
C THR A 15 1.11 14.88 -10.82
N VAL A 16 0.51 15.69 -9.95
CA VAL A 16 0.84 17.12 -9.80
C VAL A 16 2.29 17.28 -9.38
N MET A 17 2.71 16.58 -8.32
CA MET A 17 4.07 16.71 -7.79
C MET A 17 5.13 16.11 -8.72
N SER A 18 4.80 15.04 -9.47
CA SER A 18 5.73 14.49 -10.46
C SER A 18 5.93 15.40 -11.65
N ARG A 19 4.87 16.07 -12.13
CA ARG A 19 4.97 17.07 -13.19
C ARG A 19 5.86 18.23 -12.74
N LEU A 20 5.63 18.71 -11.52
CA LEU A 20 6.42 19.78 -10.93
C LEU A 20 7.90 19.39 -10.77
N ALA A 21 8.16 18.13 -10.36
CA ALA A 21 9.52 17.60 -10.26
C ALA A 21 10.26 17.62 -11.60
N ILE A 22 9.58 17.21 -12.67
CA ILE A 22 10.14 17.23 -14.04
C ILE A 22 10.42 18.67 -14.49
N GLU A 23 9.45 19.58 -14.32
CA GLU A 23 9.54 20.98 -14.72
C GLU A 23 10.72 21.68 -14.05
N HIS A 24 10.94 21.45 -12.76
CA HIS A 24 11.99 22.08 -11.97
C HIS A 24 13.26 21.23 -11.82
N LYS A 25 13.38 20.10 -12.53
CA LYS A 25 14.52 19.15 -12.42
C LYS A 25 14.83 18.79 -10.97
N ALA A 26 13.78 18.63 -10.17
CA ALA A 26 13.89 18.28 -8.77
C ALA A 26 14.13 16.77 -8.59
N ILE A 27 14.84 16.40 -7.53
CA ILE A 27 14.99 15.01 -7.11
C ILE A 27 13.66 14.55 -6.54
N ASN A 28 13.04 13.52 -7.18
CA ASN A 28 11.71 13.09 -6.81
C ASN A 28 11.73 12.01 -5.71
N LEU A 29 11.58 12.43 -4.46
CA LEU A 29 11.33 11.55 -3.32
C LEU A 29 9.84 11.44 -2.96
N GLY A 30 8.94 11.96 -3.80
CA GLY A 30 7.48 11.85 -3.60
C GLY A 30 6.90 10.55 -4.13
N GLN A 31 7.40 10.05 -5.25
CA GLN A 31 6.88 8.86 -5.92
C GLN A 31 7.23 7.56 -5.20
N GLY A 32 6.19 6.74 -4.93
CA GLY A 32 6.29 5.47 -4.23
C GLY A 32 6.70 4.30 -5.12
N PHE A 33 7.80 4.44 -5.88
CA PHE A 33 8.41 3.36 -6.64
C PHE A 33 9.94 3.52 -6.71
N PRO A 34 10.68 2.40 -6.88
CA PRO A 34 12.14 2.42 -6.99
C PRO A 34 12.65 3.19 -8.22
N ASP A 35 13.83 3.81 -8.10
CA ASP A 35 14.62 4.35 -9.22
C ASP A 35 15.77 3.41 -9.64
N PHE A 36 15.69 2.17 -9.20
CA PHE A 36 16.57 1.06 -9.56
C PHE A 36 15.76 -0.09 -10.17
N ASP A 37 16.44 -0.89 -10.99
CA ASP A 37 15.83 -1.96 -11.75
C ASP A 37 15.48 -3.18 -10.88
N PRO A 38 14.53 -4.03 -11.32
CA PRO A 38 14.28 -5.33 -10.71
C PRO A 38 15.46 -6.28 -10.94
N ASP A 39 15.46 -7.42 -10.25
CA ASP A 39 16.47 -8.45 -10.43
C ASP A 39 16.55 -8.90 -11.91
N PRO A 40 17.75 -8.85 -12.53
CA PRO A 40 17.94 -9.30 -13.91
C PRO A 40 17.52 -10.76 -14.15
N ALA A 41 17.64 -11.63 -13.16
CA ALA A 41 17.19 -13.02 -13.26
C ALA A 41 15.67 -13.10 -13.46
N LEU A 42 14.90 -12.26 -12.74
CA LEU A 42 13.46 -12.19 -12.93
C LEU A 42 13.09 -11.70 -14.34
N CYS A 43 13.80 -10.69 -14.85
CA CYS A 43 13.60 -10.21 -16.23
C CYS A 43 13.90 -11.30 -17.27
N ALA A 44 14.97 -12.07 -17.06
CA ALA A 44 15.34 -13.18 -17.92
C ALA A 44 14.27 -14.29 -17.92
N LEU A 45 13.66 -14.58 -16.77
CA LEU A 45 12.55 -15.54 -16.66
C LEU A 45 11.32 -15.09 -17.44
N VAL A 46 11.00 -13.79 -17.48
CA VAL A 46 9.89 -13.28 -18.34
C VAL A 46 10.20 -13.52 -19.81
N SER A 47 11.42 -13.20 -20.27
CA SER A 47 11.85 -13.42 -21.64
C SER A 47 11.80 -14.91 -22.02
N LYS A 48 12.23 -15.77 -21.09
CA LYS A 48 12.15 -17.22 -21.25
C LYS A 48 10.69 -17.68 -21.37
N ALA A 49 9.80 -17.23 -20.50
CA ALA A 49 8.39 -17.60 -20.52
C ALA A 49 7.71 -17.22 -21.85
N MET A 50 8.05 -16.06 -22.42
CA MET A 50 7.58 -15.66 -23.75
C MET A 50 8.11 -16.58 -24.83
N ALA A 51 9.39 -16.94 -24.81
CA ALA A 51 10.01 -17.85 -25.78
C ALA A 51 9.46 -19.28 -25.65
N ASP A 52 9.13 -19.74 -24.46
CA ASP A 52 8.52 -21.05 -24.20
C ASP A 52 7.05 -21.12 -24.62
N GLY A 53 6.47 -20.03 -25.14
CA GLY A 53 5.12 -20.02 -25.70
C GLY A 53 4.00 -19.63 -24.74
N HIS A 54 4.30 -19.12 -23.54
CA HIS A 54 3.29 -18.67 -22.59
C HIS A 54 2.69 -17.30 -22.96
N ASN A 55 2.10 -17.18 -24.16
CA ASN A 55 1.64 -15.91 -24.74
C ASN A 55 0.12 -15.82 -24.93
N GLN A 56 -0.62 -16.87 -24.58
CA GLN A 56 -2.09 -16.89 -24.66
C GLN A 56 -2.74 -16.64 -23.30
N TYR A 57 -4.04 -16.43 -23.31
CA TYR A 57 -4.83 -16.27 -22.08
C TYR A 57 -4.60 -17.44 -21.13
N PRO A 58 -4.21 -17.17 -19.88
CA PRO A 58 -4.16 -18.20 -18.85
C PRO A 58 -5.54 -18.45 -18.28
N TYR A 59 -5.65 -19.41 -17.39
CA TYR A 59 -6.83 -19.59 -16.54
C TYR A 59 -7.13 -18.28 -15.76
N MET A 60 -8.39 -17.87 -15.72
CA MET A 60 -8.82 -16.55 -15.22
C MET A 60 -8.27 -16.20 -13.83
N PRO A 61 -8.30 -17.07 -12.79
CA PRO A 61 -7.73 -16.76 -11.48
C PRO A 61 -6.19 -16.70 -11.43
N GLY A 62 -5.53 -16.95 -12.55
CA GLY A 62 -4.08 -17.01 -12.66
C GLY A 62 -3.55 -18.43 -12.89
N VAL A 63 -2.29 -18.54 -13.33
CA VAL A 63 -1.64 -19.83 -13.59
C VAL A 63 -1.44 -20.62 -12.31
N ALA A 64 -1.66 -21.94 -12.37
CA ALA A 64 -1.56 -22.82 -11.21
C ALA A 64 -0.21 -22.72 -10.48
N PRO A 65 0.96 -22.75 -11.19
CA PRO A 65 2.25 -22.64 -10.51
C PRO A 65 2.40 -21.37 -9.65
N LEU A 66 1.84 -20.22 -10.08
CA LEU A 66 1.92 -19.00 -9.29
C LEU A 66 1.00 -19.04 -8.08
N ARG A 67 -0.23 -19.54 -8.25
CA ARG A 67 -1.18 -19.69 -7.13
C ARG A 67 -0.65 -20.68 -6.06
N GLU A 68 -0.02 -21.77 -6.48
CA GLU A 68 0.65 -22.73 -5.61
C GLU A 68 1.83 -22.09 -4.85
N ALA A 69 2.67 -21.28 -5.54
CA ALA A 69 3.76 -20.56 -4.90
C ALA A 69 3.27 -19.53 -3.86
N ILE A 70 2.17 -18.83 -4.15
CA ILE A 70 1.52 -17.91 -3.19
C ILE A 70 1.00 -18.70 -1.97
N ALA A 71 0.31 -19.84 -2.18
CA ALA A 71 -0.18 -20.69 -1.10
C ALA A 71 0.96 -21.19 -0.20
N ALA A 72 2.06 -21.66 -0.80
CA ALA A 72 3.24 -22.09 -0.06
C ALA A 72 3.87 -20.95 0.76
N LYS A 73 3.99 -19.75 0.17
CA LYS A 73 4.49 -18.56 0.86
C LYS A 73 3.61 -18.18 2.06
N THR A 74 2.30 -18.10 1.90
CA THR A 74 1.39 -17.73 2.98
C THR A 74 1.37 -18.76 4.11
N GLN A 75 1.44 -20.04 3.77
CA GLN A 75 1.59 -21.12 4.76
C GLN A 75 2.90 -20.98 5.53
N ALA A 76 4.02 -20.73 4.85
CA ALA A 76 5.34 -20.64 5.48
C ALA A 76 5.46 -19.40 6.39
N LEU A 77 4.91 -18.25 6.00
CA LEU A 77 5.08 -16.98 6.72
C LEU A 77 4.00 -16.74 7.77
N TYR A 78 2.76 -17.17 7.51
CA TYR A 78 1.60 -16.78 8.33
C TYR A 78 0.85 -17.98 8.93
N GLY A 79 1.24 -19.21 8.55
CA GLY A 79 0.59 -20.44 9.05
C GLY A 79 -0.79 -20.72 8.42
N ARG A 80 -1.23 -19.90 7.44
CA ARG A 80 -2.51 -20.08 6.74
C ARG A 80 -2.30 -20.77 5.39
N ALA A 81 -2.87 -21.97 5.25
CA ALA A 81 -2.96 -22.68 3.98
C ALA A 81 -4.23 -22.22 3.24
N TYR A 82 -4.04 -21.41 2.18
CA TYR A 82 -5.11 -21.13 1.22
C TYR A 82 -5.12 -22.19 0.13
N ASP A 83 -6.32 -22.62 -0.27
CA ASP A 83 -6.48 -23.50 -1.44
C ASP A 83 -6.13 -22.72 -2.72
N PRO A 84 -5.06 -23.10 -3.45
CA PRO A 84 -4.64 -22.38 -4.64
C PRO A 84 -5.71 -22.37 -5.73
N GLU A 85 -6.61 -23.35 -5.77
CA GLU A 85 -7.66 -23.40 -6.80
C GLU A 85 -8.83 -22.47 -6.50
N THR A 86 -9.25 -22.38 -5.24
CA THR A 86 -10.50 -21.70 -4.88
C THR A 86 -10.33 -20.42 -4.07
N GLU A 87 -9.16 -20.18 -3.46
CA GLU A 87 -8.95 -19.09 -2.50
C GLU A 87 -7.89 -18.07 -2.93
N ILE A 88 -7.21 -18.26 -4.07
CA ILE A 88 -6.17 -17.35 -4.57
C ILE A 88 -6.54 -16.86 -5.98
N THR A 89 -6.50 -15.53 -6.15
CA THR A 89 -6.76 -14.88 -7.44
C THR A 89 -5.62 -13.91 -7.75
N VAL A 90 -4.96 -14.10 -8.89
CA VAL A 90 -3.93 -13.20 -9.42
C VAL A 90 -4.60 -12.05 -10.15
N THR A 91 -4.18 -10.82 -9.86
CA THR A 91 -4.86 -9.59 -10.28
C THR A 91 -3.91 -8.62 -10.99
N SER A 92 -4.46 -7.64 -11.71
CA SER A 92 -3.70 -6.56 -12.36
C SER A 92 -3.19 -5.56 -11.33
N GLY A 93 -2.24 -6.02 -10.49
CA GLY A 93 -1.77 -5.34 -9.30
C GLY A 93 -2.81 -5.29 -8.19
N ALA A 94 -2.38 -4.84 -7.02
CA ALA A 94 -3.27 -4.65 -5.87
C ALA A 94 -4.39 -3.62 -6.14
N THR A 95 -4.16 -2.65 -7.00
CA THR A 95 -5.18 -1.63 -7.34
C THR A 95 -6.43 -2.27 -7.93
N GLU A 96 -6.27 -3.25 -8.82
CA GLU A 96 -7.41 -4.00 -9.38
C GLU A 96 -8.04 -4.89 -8.32
N ALA A 97 -7.23 -5.61 -7.52
CA ALA A 97 -7.74 -6.44 -6.42
C ALA A 97 -8.61 -5.64 -5.45
N LEU A 98 -8.16 -4.44 -5.04
CA LEU A 98 -8.90 -3.53 -4.17
C LEU A 98 -10.23 -3.08 -4.80
N MET A 99 -10.20 -2.63 -6.07
CA MET A 99 -11.39 -2.22 -6.78
C MET A 99 -12.38 -3.37 -6.96
N ALA A 100 -11.89 -4.55 -7.39
CA ALA A 100 -12.73 -5.72 -7.60
C ALA A 100 -13.37 -6.20 -6.28
N THR A 101 -12.62 -6.17 -5.17
CA THR A 101 -13.12 -6.52 -3.84
C THR A 101 -14.24 -5.57 -3.40
N VAL A 102 -14.02 -4.27 -3.53
CA VAL A 102 -15.03 -3.27 -3.15
C VAL A 102 -16.28 -3.41 -4.01
N LEU A 103 -16.13 -3.58 -5.33
CA LEU A 103 -17.27 -3.79 -6.23
C LEU A 103 -18.02 -5.12 -5.97
N ALA A 104 -17.33 -6.15 -5.48
CA ALA A 104 -17.93 -7.44 -5.16
C ALA A 104 -18.68 -7.44 -3.83
N ALA A 105 -18.19 -6.67 -2.84
CA ALA A 105 -18.69 -6.74 -1.47
C ALA A 105 -19.63 -5.59 -1.08
N VAL A 106 -19.56 -4.43 -1.75
CA VAL A 106 -20.28 -3.21 -1.38
C VAL A 106 -21.45 -2.96 -2.33
N ASN A 107 -22.63 -2.78 -1.77
CA ASN A 107 -23.83 -2.39 -2.48
C ASN A 107 -24.16 -0.90 -2.24
N SER A 108 -25.09 -0.38 -3.04
CA SER A 108 -25.58 0.99 -2.84
C SER A 108 -26.20 1.16 -1.44
N GLY A 109 -25.68 2.14 -0.69
CA GLY A 109 -26.12 2.45 0.66
C GLY A 109 -25.35 1.76 1.77
N ASP A 110 -24.42 0.84 1.44
CA ASP A 110 -23.49 0.25 2.42
C ASP A 110 -22.44 1.29 2.85
N GLU A 111 -21.94 1.12 4.06
CA GLU A 111 -20.84 1.90 4.63
C GLU A 111 -19.53 1.09 4.59
N VAL A 112 -18.43 1.79 4.36
CA VAL A 112 -17.07 1.24 4.41
C VAL A 112 -16.24 2.07 5.36
N VAL A 113 -15.80 1.48 6.46
CA VAL A 113 -14.87 2.13 7.39
C VAL A 113 -13.47 2.10 6.78
N VAL A 114 -12.82 3.27 6.73
CA VAL A 114 -11.48 3.47 6.14
C VAL A 114 -10.59 4.15 7.16
N ILE A 115 -9.40 3.59 7.39
CA ILE A 115 -8.40 4.21 8.26
C ILE A 115 -7.70 5.33 7.49
N GLU A 116 -7.72 6.56 8.04
CA GLU A 116 -7.03 7.73 7.46
C GLU A 116 -5.74 8.09 8.23
N PRO A 117 -4.73 8.66 7.55
CA PRO A 117 -4.66 8.95 6.11
C PRO A 117 -4.67 7.67 5.28
N CYS A 118 -5.24 7.64 4.07
CA CYS A 118 -5.42 6.42 3.30
C CYS A 118 -4.95 6.54 1.85
N TYR A 119 -4.69 5.41 1.22
CA TYR A 119 -4.33 5.37 -0.20
C TYR A 119 -5.48 5.94 -1.06
N ASP A 120 -5.13 6.80 -2.00
CA ASP A 120 -6.08 7.63 -2.77
C ASP A 120 -7.10 6.86 -3.62
N SER A 121 -6.88 5.58 -3.87
CA SER A 121 -7.82 4.75 -4.63
C SER A 121 -9.02 4.24 -3.81
N TYR A 122 -8.95 4.25 -2.46
CA TYR A 122 -10.00 3.64 -1.64
C TYR A 122 -11.32 4.39 -1.73
N LEU A 123 -11.30 5.70 -1.52
CA LEU A 123 -12.51 6.52 -1.55
C LEU A 123 -13.21 6.49 -2.92
N PRO A 124 -12.49 6.63 -4.06
CA PRO A 124 -13.09 6.47 -5.38
C PRO A 124 -13.69 5.08 -5.62
N ALA A 125 -13.04 4.00 -5.15
CA ALA A 125 -13.55 2.64 -5.30
C ALA A 125 -14.90 2.46 -4.56
N ILE A 126 -14.98 2.92 -3.32
CA ILE A 126 -16.20 2.87 -2.49
C ILE A 126 -17.33 3.65 -3.18
N ARG A 127 -17.04 4.87 -3.66
CA ARG A 127 -18.03 5.70 -4.37
C ARG A 127 -18.52 5.06 -5.66
N LEU A 128 -17.63 4.43 -6.44
CA LEU A 128 -18.00 3.74 -7.68
C LEU A 128 -18.88 2.52 -7.42
N ALA A 129 -18.74 1.86 -6.28
CA ALA A 129 -19.61 0.78 -5.83
C ALA A 129 -20.97 1.29 -5.30
N GLY A 130 -21.14 2.59 -5.09
CA GLY A 130 -22.35 3.20 -4.51
C GLY A 130 -22.35 3.21 -2.97
N GLY A 131 -21.24 2.85 -2.35
CA GLY A 131 -21.06 2.90 -0.91
C GLY A 131 -20.68 4.28 -0.38
N THR A 132 -20.68 4.41 0.94
CA THR A 132 -20.28 5.61 1.68
C THR A 132 -19.03 5.30 2.51
N ALA A 133 -17.96 6.06 2.33
CA ALA A 133 -16.78 5.95 3.16
C ALA A 133 -17.02 6.61 4.53
N VAL A 134 -16.63 5.90 5.60
CA VAL A 134 -16.64 6.37 6.98
C VAL A 134 -15.19 6.44 7.45
N PRO A 135 -14.54 7.62 7.39
CA PRO A 135 -13.13 7.75 7.73
C PRO A 135 -12.93 7.71 9.25
N VAL A 136 -11.93 6.96 9.67
CA VAL A 136 -11.44 6.91 11.05
C VAL A 136 -9.97 7.31 11.06
N PRO A 137 -9.62 8.50 11.54
CA PRO A 137 -8.24 8.95 11.54
C PRO A 137 -7.40 8.19 12.57
N LEU A 138 -6.17 7.84 12.17
CA LEU A 138 -5.14 7.41 13.09
C LEU A 138 -4.88 8.53 14.11
N ARG A 139 -4.50 8.15 15.33
CA ARG A 139 -3.93 9.11 16.28
C ARG A 139 -2.60 9.57 15.74
N ALA A 140 -2.47 10.89 15.54
CA ALA A 140 -1.22 11.49 15.08
C ALA A 140 -0.14 11.40 16.17
N PRO A 141 1.16 11.43 15.77
CA PRO A 141 2.27 11.46 16.71
C PRO A 141 2.19 12.62 17.69
N THR A 142 2.65 12.36 18.90
CA THR A 142 2.81 13.36 19.97
C THR A 142 4.24 13.36 20.48
N ALA A 143 4.57 14.27 21.39
CA ALA A 143 5.89 14.29 22.04
C ALA A 143 6.18 13.00 22.85
N ASP A 144 5.13 12.39 23.41
CA ASP A 144 5.25 11.19 24.25
C ASP A 144 5.12 9.88 23.44
N ASP A 145 4.43 9.90 22.29
CA ASP A 145 4.31 8.76 21.36
C ASP A 145 4.54 9.24 19.92
N PRO A 146 5.73 9.04 19.35
CA PRO A 146 6.08 9.53 18.02
C PRO A 146 5.51 8.67 16.88
N TYR A 147 4.67 7.69 17.16
CA TYR A 147 4.07 6.80 16.17
C TYR A 147 2.62 7.17 15.86
N TYR A 148 2.23 6.97 14.61
CA TYR A 148 0.81 6.86 14.27
C TYR A 148 0.24 5.57 14.84
N ARG A 149 -0.95 5.64 15.45
CA ARG A 149 -1.63 4.49 16.08
C ARG A 149 -3.08 4.41 15.66
N ILE A 150 -3.60 3.19 15.56
CA ILE A 150 -5.05 2.99 15.44
C ILE A 150 -5.70 3.24 16.81
N ASP A 151 -6.83 3.92 16.78
CA ASP A 151 -7.75 3.98 17.90
C ASP A 151 -8.87 2.95 17.69
N TRP A 152 -8.68 1.76 18.21
CA TRP A 152 -9.62 0.64 18.01
C TRP A 152 -11.02 0.92 18.58
N GLN A 153 -11.13 1.78 19.60
CA GLN A 153 -12.44 2.19 20.12
C GLN A 153 -13.17 3.05 19.08
N ARG A 154 -12.48 4.00 18.44
CA ARG A 154 -13.07 4.79 17.34
C ARG A 154 -13.45 3.93 16.14
N VAL A 155 -12.64 2.93 15.82
CA VAL A 155 -12.99 1.97 14.74
C VAL A 155 -14.27 1.24 15.10
N ARG A 156 -14.39 0.73 16.34
CA ARG A 156 -15.59 0.04 16.82
C ARG A 156 -16.82 0.94 16.77
N ASP A 157 -16.70 2.19 17.23
CA ASP A 157 -17.80 3.16 17.26
C ASP A 157 -18.26 3.60 15.86
N ALA A 158 -17.37 3.51 14.87
CA ALA A 158 -17.69 3.81 13.47
C ALA A 158 -18.44 2.69 12.75
N ILE A 159 -18.48 1.47 13.31
CA ILE A 159 -19.17 0.34 12.69
C ILE A 159 -20.64 0.38 13.06
N THR A 160 -21.51 0.41 12.04
CA THR A 160 -22.96 0.39 12.16
C THR A 160 -23.55 -0.87 11.49
N SER A 161 -24.86 -1.03 11.57
CA SER A 161 -25.56 -2.11 10.84
C SER A 161 -25.48 -2.01 9.30
N LYS A 162 -25.02 -0.87 8.77
CA LYS A 162 -24.78 -0.63 7.34
C LYS A 162 -23.32 -0.92 6.94
N THR A 163 -22.42 -1.07 7.91
CA THR A 163 -21.00 -1.26 7.62
C THR A 163 -20.78 -2.66 7.03
N ARG A 164 -20.28 -2.68 5.79
CA ARG A 164 -19.98 -3.91 5.07
C ARG A 164 -18.51 -4.29 5.14
N LEU A 165 -17.61 -3.30 5.03
CA LEU A 165 -16.17 -3.49 5.00
C LEU A 165 -15.46 -2.58 6.01
N LEU A 166 -14.37 -3.09 6.57
CA LEU A 166 -13.30 -2.31 7.21
C LEU A 166 -12.04 -2.46 6.35
N MET A 167 -11.54 -1.35 5.80
CA MET A 167 -10.34 -1.31 4.97
C MET A 167 -9.12 -0.91 5.78
N LEU A 168 -8.10 -1.76 5.76
CA LEU A 168 -6.83 -1.61 6.45
C LEU A 168 -5.70 -1.64 5.43
N ASN A 169 -4.65 -0.85 5.64
CA ASN A 169 -3.41 -0.93 4.89
C ASN A 169 -2.23 -0.93 5.86
N PHE A 170 -1.65 -2.10 6.10
CA PHE A 170 -0.49 -2.25 6.98
C PHE A 170 0.49 -3.29 6.43
N PRO A 171 1.81 -2.97 6.39
CA PRO A 171 2.45 -1.69 6.75
C PRO A 171 1.86 -0.50 6.01
N HIS A 172 1.71 0.63 6.71
CA HIS A 172 0.80 1.70 6.34
C HIS A 172 1.41 2.75 5.42
N ASN A 173 0.83 2.95 4.25
CA ASN A 173 1.10 4.11 3.40
C ASN A 173 0.05 5.20 3.71
N PRO A 174 0.45 6.40 4.20
CA PRO A 174 1.78 7.01 4.09
C PRO A 174 2.67 6.91 5.33
N THR A 175 2.20 6.43 6.50
CA THR A 175 2.80 6.72 7.79
C THR A 175 3.97 5.79 8.18
N GLY A 176 4.13 4.66 7.51
CA GLY A 176 5.10 3.63 7.90
C GLY A 176 4.70 2.82 9.13
N ALA A 177 3.52 3.09 9.73
CA ALA A 177 3.03 2.33 10.87
C ALA A 177 2.83 0.84 10.53
N VAL A 178 2.98 -0.02 11.52
CA VAL A 178 2.75 -1.47 11.42
C VAL A 178 1.80 -1.90 12.52
N LEU A 179 1.09 -3.00 12.30
CA LEU A 179 0.32 -3.67 13.35
C LEU A 179 1.22 -4.55 14.19
N ASP A 180 0.78 -4.85 15.40
CA ASP A 180 1.32 -5.86 16.28
C ASP A 180 0.25 -6.89 16.70
N ASP A 181 0.60 -7.83 17.57
CA ASP A 181 -0.35 -8.87 18.01
C ASP A 181 -1.51 -8.28 18.82
N SER A 182 -1.31 -7.17 19.55
CA SER A 182 -2.38 -6.50 20.28
C SER A 182 -3.39 -5.83 19.35
N ASP A 183 -2.92 -5.31 18.22
CA ASP A 183 -3.79 -4.77 17.18
C ASP A 183 -4.63 -5.88 16.52
N LEU A 184 -4.01 -7.05 16.26
CA LEU A 184 -4.75 -8.21 15.73
C LEU A 184 -5.80 -8.71 16.73
N ASP A 185 -5.50 -8.73 18.03
CA ASP A 185 -6.45 -9.13 19.07
C ASP A 185 -7.65 -8.17 19.14
N ALA A 186 -7.41 -6.85 19.05
CA ALA A 186 -8.46 -5.85 19.01
C ALA A 186 -9.34 -5.96 17.75
N LEU A 187 -8.70 -6.19 16.60
CA LEU A 187 -9.40 -6.39 15.33
C LEU A 187 -10.23 -7.68 15.35
N GLU A 188 -9.68 -8.76 15.91
CA GLU A 188 -10.39 -10.02 16.05
C GLU A 188 -11.64 -9.89 16.94
N ALA A 189 -11.55 -9.12 18.03
CA ALA A 189 -12.70 -8.81 18.87
C ALA A 189 -13.78 -8.04 18.09
N ILE A 190 -13.40 -7.06 17.26
CA ILE A 190 -14.34 -6.30 16.41
C ILE A 190 -15.03 -7.25 15.42
N VAL A 191 -14.27 -8.07 14.69
CA VAL A 191 -14.83 -9.01 13.69
C VAL A 191 -15.75 -10.02 14.35
N ARG A 192 -15.38 -10.55 15.52
CA ARG A 192 -16.22 -11.50 16.28
C ARG A 192 -17.56 -10.90 16.66
N ASP A 193 -17.56 -9.64 17.11
CA ASP A 193 -18.77 -8.98 17.63
C ASP A 193 -19.68 -8.47 16.50
N THR A 194 -19.12 -8.11 15.35
CA THR A 194 -19.85 -7.40 14.28
C THR A 194 -20.03 -8.22 12.99
N GLY A 195 -19.16 -9.20 12.74
CA GLY A 195 -19.14 -9.94 11.48
C GLY A 195 -18.68 -9.13 10.27
N VAL A 196 -18.08 -7.93 10.49
CA VAL A 196 -17.62 -7.06 9.40
C VAL A 196 -16.54 -7.76 8.57
N LEU A 197 -16.60 -7.61 7.25
CA LEU A 197 -15.58 -8.13 6.35
C LEU A 197 -14.37 -7.17 6.32
N LEU A 198 -13.19 -7.73 6.08
CA LEU A 198 -11.93 -6.99 6.04
C LEU A 198 -11.40 -6.92 4.61
N VAL A 199 -10.86 -5.77 4.25
CA VAL A 199 -9.89 -5.62 3.17
C VAL A 199 -8.56 -5.30 3.82
N SER A 200 -7.64 -6.26 3.80
CA SER A 200 -6.29 -6.08 4.33
C SER A 200 -5.32 -5.89 3.16
N ASP A 201 -4.99 -4.62 2.91
CA ASP A 201 -3.99 -4.25 1.91
C ASP A 201 -2.60 -4.38 2.53
N GLU A 202 -1.96 -5.51 2.23
CA GLU A 202 -0.66 -5.90 2.77
C GLU A 202 0.47 -5.81 1.72
N VAL A 203 0.37 -4.88 0.76
CA VAL A 203 1.34 -4.75 -0.34
C VAL A 203 2.78 -4.51 0.12
N TYR A 204 2.98 -4.08 1.36
CA TYR A 204 4.29 -3.87 1.99
C TYR A 204 4.66 -4.98 2.98
N GLU A 205 4.03 -6.16 2.93
CA GLU A 205 4.21 -7.27 3.87
C GLU A 205 5.67 -7.66 4.14
N HIS A 206 6.56 -7.48 3.16
CA HIS A 206 7.99 -7.78 3.26
C HIS A 206 8.87 -6.56 3.62
N ILE A 207 8.26 -5.41 3.94
CA ILE A 207 8.98 -4.17 4.23
C ILE A 207 8.64 -3.74 5.66
N VAL A 208 9.11 -4.51 6.62
CA VAL A 208 8.99 -4.28 8.07
C VAL A 208 10.39 -4.35 8.66
N PHE A 209 10.72 -3.47 9.59
CA PHE A 209 12.08 -3.22 10.07
C PHE A 209 12.28 -3.57 11.53
N ASP A 210 13.54 -3.47 11.96
CA ASP A 210 13.96 -3.59 13.35
C ASP A 210 13.63 -4.99 13.94
N GLY A 211 13.71 -6.04 13.09
CA GLY A 211 13.45 -7.42 13.48
C GLY A 211 11.98 -7.74 13.81
N LYS A 212 11.06 -6.81 13.56
CA LYS A 212 9.62 -7.05 13.79
C LYS A 212 9.05 -7.96 12.70
N PRO A 213 8.18 -8.92 13.04
CA PRO A 213 7.44 -9.69 12.06
C PRO A 213 6.31 -8.84 11.46
N HIS A 214 5.91 -9.14 10.22
CA HIS A 214 4.66 -8.61 9.67
C HIS A 214 3.46 -9.26 10.38
N ALA A 215 2.54 -8.43 10.89
CA ALA A 215 1.31 -8.85 11.52
C ALA A 215 0.19 -8.97 10.47
N SER A 216 0.29 -9.98 9.59
CA SER A 216 -0.76 -10.29 8.62
C SER A 216 -2.05 -10.74 9.33
N VAL A 217 -3.20 -10.29 8.84
CA VAL A 217 -4.51 -10.80 9.32
C VAL A 217 -4.68 -12.31 9.05
N ALA A 218 -3.92 -12.84 8.08
CA ALA A 218 -3.91 -14.28 7.79
C ALA A 218 -3.37 -15.13 8.94
N ARG A 219 -2.64 -14.56 9.91
CA ARG A 219 -2.15 -15.26 11.10
C ARG A 219 -3.24 -15.65 12.10
N ARG A 220 -4.42 -15.04 12.02
CA ARG A 220 -5.56 -15.28 12.90
C ARG A 220 -6.69 -15.96 12.10
N PRO A 221 -7.09 -17.20 12.46
CA PRO A 221 -8.09 -17.94 11.69
C PRO A 221 -9.40 -17.17 11.49
N LEU A 222 -9.93 -16.51 12.54
CA LEU A 222 -11.16 -15.75 12.44
C LEU A 222 -11.02 -14.57 11.46
N LEU A 223 -9.91 -13.84 11.51
CA LEU A 223 -9.67 -12.73 10.59
C LEU A 223 -9.51 -13.23 9.15
N ALA A 224 -8.76 -14.33 8.95
CA ALA A 224 -8.56 -14.92 7.63
C ALA A 224 -9.87 -15.37 6.98
N GLU A 225 -10.84 -15.87 7.77
CA GLU A 225 -12.16 -16.27 7.26
C GLU A 225 -13.08 -15.08 6.92
N HIS A 226 -12.70 -13.86 7.31
CA HIS A 226 -13.46 -12.63 7.03
C HIS A 226 -12.71 -11.64 6.15
N ALA A 227 -11.53 -12.00 5.63
CA ALA A 227 -10.63 -11.05 4.97
C ALA A 227 -10.39 -11.35 3.49
N PHE A 228 -10.29 -10.28 2.71
CA PHE A 228 -9.58 -10.22 1.44
C PHE A 228 -8.16 -9.72 1.75
N VAL A 229 -7.17 -10.61 1.70
CA VAL A 229 -5.75 -10.27 1.93
C VAL A 229 -5.09 -10.00 0.60
N ILE A 230 -4.68 -8.76 0.38
CA ILE A 230 -4.20 -8.26 -0.90
C ILE A 230 -2.72 -7.95 -0.82
N SER A 231 -1.94 -8.43 -1.80
CA SER A 231 -0.51 -8.15 -1.90
C SER A 231 -0.08 -7.83 -3.33
N SER A 232 1.19 -7.41 -3.51
CA SER A 232 1.71 -6.92 -4.78
C SER A 232 3.15 -7.36 -5.03
N PHE A 233 3.37 -8.05 -6.12
CA PHE A 233 4.72 -8.37 -6.59
C PHE A 233 5.52 -7.12 -6.99
N GLY A 234 4.81 -6.07 -7.43
CA GLY A 234 5.44 -4.80 -7.78
C GLY A 234 6.18 -4.14 -6.63
N LYS A 235 5.72 -4.33 -5.38
CA LYS A 235 6.38 -3.81 -4.19
C LYS A 235 7.49 -4.73 -3.71
N THR A 236 7.26 -6.04 -3.79
CA THR A 236 8.21 -7.06 -3.35
C THR A 236 9.42 -7.17 -4.29
N TYR A 237 9.21 -7.12 -5.60
CA TYR A 237 10.26 -7.39 -6.59
C TYR A 237 10.63 -6.18 -7.45
N HIS A 238 10.29 -4.97 -7.02
CA HIS A 238 10.64 -3.71 -7.71
C HIS A 238 10.07 -3.62 -9.14
N THR A 239 8.90 -4.23 -9.37
CA THR A 239 8.26 -4.34 -10.69
C THR A 239 6.91 -3.62 -10.73
N THR A 240 6.83 -2.41 -10.15
CA THR A 240 5.57 -1.66 -10.01
C THR A 240 4.83 -1.45 -11.33
N GLY A 241 5.57 -1.33 -12.44
CA GLY A 241 5.03 -1.18 -13.80
C GLY A 241 4.44 -2.46 -14.39
N TRP A 242 4.77 -3.65 -13.86
CA TRP A 242 4.24 -4.91 -14.38
C TRP A 242 2.79 -5.14 -13.99
N LYS A 243 2.34 -4.50 -12.95
CA LYS A 243 0.95 -4.56 -12.48
C LYS A 243 0.48 -5.99 -12.19
N ILE A 244 1.27 -6.78 -11.46
CA ILE A 244 0.87 -8.09 -10.95
C ILE A 244 0.75 -8.03 -9.43
N GLY A 245 -0.40 -8.44 -8.95
CA GLY A 245 -0.72 -8.63 -7.52
C GLY A 245 -1.60 -9.85 -7.35
N TYR A 246 -2.11 -10.05 -6.14
CA TYR A 246 -3.02 -11.15 -5.85
C TYR A 246 -3.89 -10.83 -4.64
N CYS A 247 -4.99 -11.56 -4.55
CA CYS A 247 -5.88 -11.59 -3.39
C CYS A 247 -6.00 -13.03 -2.89
N CYS A 248 -5.78 -13.24 -1.60
CA CYS A 248 -6.11 -14.46 -0.88
C CYS A 248 -7.35 -14.21 -0.04
N ALA A 249 -8.39 -15.04 -0.20
CA ALA A 249 -9.63 -14.92 0.57
C ALA A 249 -10.32 -16.28 0.65
N PRO A 250 -11.19 -16.51 1.64
CA PRO A 250 -12.00 -17.72 1.70
C PRO A 250 -12.77 -17.96 0.41
N ARG A 251 -13.05 -19.22 0.10
CA ARG A 251 -13.69 -19.65 -1.15
C ARG A 251 -14.93 -18.82 -1.53
N GLN A 252 -15.78 -18.52 -0.55
CA GLN A 252 -17.01 -17.74 -0.82
C GLN A 252 -16.70 -16.31 -1.23
N LEU A 253 -15.76 -15.64 -0.56
CA LEU A 253 -15.34 -14.28 -0.88
C LEU A 253 -14.59 -14.24 -2.21
N SER A 254 -13.71 -15.21 -2.46
CA SER A 254 -13.00 -15.35 -3.74
C SER A 254 -13.93 -15.56 -4.92
N ALA A 255 -15.02 -16.32 -4.73
CA ALA A 255 -16.00 -16.54 -5.77
C ALA A 255 -16.68 -15.22 -6.20
N GLU A 256 -17.04 -14.35 -5.27
CA GLU A 256 -17.64 -13.05 -5.59
C GLU A 256 -16.62 -12.09 -6.23
N LEU A 257 -15.39 -12.02 -5.70
CA LEU A 257 -14.31 -11.24 -6.30
C LEU A 257 -14.06 -11.66 -7.76
N ARG A 258 -14.00 -12.95 -8.02
CA ARG A 258 -13.74 -13.50 -9.37
C ARG A 258 -14.82 -13.15 -10.38
N LYS A 259 -16.08 -12.99 -9.97
CA LYS A 259 -17.16 -12.51 -10.85
C LYS A 259 -16.88 -11.09 -11.37
N VAL A 260 -16.36 -10.22 -10.52
CA VAL A 260 -15.97 -8.86 -10.90
C VAL A 260 -14.68 -8.86 -11.71
N HIS A 261 -13.65 -9.55 -11.23
CA HIS A 261 -12.35 -9.69 -11.91
C HIS A 261 -12.50 -10.16 -13.36
N GLN A 262 -13.34 -11.17 -13.59
CA GLN A 262 -13.58 -11.73 -14.92
C GLN A 262 -14.04 -10.69 -15.95
N PHE A 263 -14.88 -9.72 -15.55
CA PHE A 263 -15.42 -8.72 -16.46
C PHE A 263 -14.69 -7.38 -16.39
N MET A 264 -13.79 -7.22 -15.41
CA MET A 264 -12.95 -6.03 -15.29
C MET A 264 -11.68 -6.14 -16.13
N VAL A 265 -10.92 -7.24 -15.98
CA VAL A 265 -9.66 -7.48 -16.71
C VAL A 265 -9.57 -8.89 -17.30
N PHE A 266 -10.43 -9.81 -16.91
CA PHE A 266 -10.45 -11.23 -17.27
C PHE A 266 -9.25 -12.00 -16.69
N THR A 267 -8.02 -11.61 -17.03
CA THR A 267 -6.78 -12.23 -16.59
C THR A 267 -5.62 -11.24 -16.74
N VAL A 268 -4.44 -11.63 -16.27
CA VAL A 268 -3.24 -10.79 -16.31
C VAL A 268 -2.12 -11.47 -17.13
N PRO A 269 -1.07 -10.74 -17.54
CA PRO A 269 -0.05 -11.25 -18.49
C PRO A 269 0.56 -12.59 -18.08
N SER A 270 0.41 -13.62 -18.93
CA SER A 270 0.88 -14.98 -18.69
C SER A 270 2.40 -15.08 -18.47
N PRO A 271 3.27 -14.48 -19.32
CA PRO A 271 4.71 -14.63 -19.15
C PRO A 271 5.21 -14.17 -17.79
N MET A 272 4.64 -13.07 -17.26
CA MET A 272 5.02 -12.53 -15.96
C MET A 272 4.57 -13.45 -14.81
N GLN A 273 3.42 -14.10 -14.94
CA GLN A 273 2.94 -15.05 -13.93
C GLN A 273 3.87 -16.30 -13.85
N PHE A 274 4.27 -16.86 -14.98
CA PHE A 274 5.19 -18.00 -15.01
C PHE A 274 6.57 -17.62 -14.48
N ALA A 275 7.08 -16.44 -14.84
CA ALA A 275 8.35 -15.93 -14.34
C ALA A 275 8.34 -15.74 -12.82
N LEU A 276 7.27 -15.14 -12.28
CA LEU A 276 7.09 -14.94 -10.85
C LEU A 276 6.98 -16.28 -10.10
N ALA A 277 6.25 -17.25 -10.65
CA ALA A 277 6.14 -18.59 -10.07
C ALA A 277 7.51 -19.27 -9.92
N GLU A 278 8.34 -19.18 -10.97
CA GLU A 278 9.68 -19.75 -10.94
C GLU A 278 10.60 -18.98 -9.99
N PHE A 279 10.57 -17.64 -10.01
CA PHE A 279 11.39 -16.78 -9.17
C PHE A 279 11.07 -16.95 -7.67
N MET A 280 9.81 -17.17 -7.32
CA MET A 280 9.36 -17.40 -5.93
C MET A 280 9.86 -18.72 -5.32
N ARG A 281 10.41 -19.65 -6.10
CA ARG A 281 11.00 -20.89 -5.54
C ARG A 281 12.17 -20.61 -4.60
N ASP A 282 12.89 -19.51 -4.84
CA ASP A 282 13.84 -18.99 -3.88
C ASP A 282 13.15 -17.92 -3.01
N PRO A 283 12.99 -18.15 -1.70
CA PRO A 283 12.39 -17.17 -0.80
C PRO A 283 13.33 -16.01 -0.46
N LYS A 284 14.63 -16.16 -0.72
CA LYS A 284 15.66 -15.20 -0.33
C LYS A 284 15.38 -13.77 -0.80
N PRO A 285 14.96 -13.50 -2.04
CA PRO A 285 14.70 -12.14 -2.51
C PRO A 285 13.69 -11.36 -1.68
N TYR A 286 12.63 -12.00 -1.17
CA TYR A 286 11.67 -11.30 -0.31
C TYR A 286 12.04 -11.35 1.18
N LEU A 287 12.79 -12.36 1.62
CA LEU A 287 13.26 -12.43 3.01
C LEU A 287 14.41 -11.46 3.31
N ASP A 288 15.23 -11.12 2.33
CA ASP A 288 16.31 -10.13 2.46
C ASP A 288 15.81 -8.67 2.32
N LEU A 289 14.58 -8.47 1.85
CA LEU A 289 14.03 -7.14 1.57
C LEU A 289 13.98 -6.20 2.78
N PRO A 290 13.65 -6.68 4.02
CA PRO A 290 13.69 -5.84 5.20
C PRO A 290 15.06 -5.20 5.43
N ALA A 291 16.14 -5.98 5.38
CA ALA A 291 17.50 -5.46 5.60
C ALA A 291 17.92 -4.46 4.51
N PHE A 292 17.57 -4.74 3.25
CA PHE A 292 17.83 -3.85 2.13
C PHE A 292 17.18 -2.48 2.29
N TYR A 293 15.90 -2.44 2.63
CA TYR A 293 15.19 -1.18 2.81
C TYR A 293 15.47 -0.50 4.15
N GLN A 294 15.76 -1.25 5.20
CA GLN A 294 16.17 -0.67 6.48
C GLN A 294 17.43 0.18 6.35
N ALA A 295 18.44 -0.30 5.61
CA ALA A 295 19.66 0.47 5.35
C ALA A 295 19.35 1.81 4.67
N LYS A 296 18.40 1.84 3.72
CA LYS A 296 17.97 3.08 3.03
C LYS A 296 17.16 4.00 3.94
N ARG A 297 16.25 3.43 4.76
CA ARG A 297 15.51 4.18 5.79
C ARG A 297 16.48 4.88 6.74
N ASP A 298 17.44 4.14 7.26
CA ASP A 298 18.38 4.65 8.26
C ASP A 298 19.27 5.74 7.67
N ARG A 299 19.72 5.57 6.41
CA ARG A 299 20.47 6.61 5.68
C ARG A 299 19.67 7.90 5.58
N LEU A 300 18.41 7.83 5.11
CA LEU A 300 17.56 9.01 4.96
C LEU A 300 17.23 9.64 6.32
N ALA A 301 16.86 8.84 7.32
CA ALA A 301 16.51 9.33 8.65
C ALA A 301 17.68 10.02 9.34
N GLN A 302 18.87 9.41 9.31
CA GLN A 302 20.10 10.01 9.87
C GLN A 302 20.52 11.29 9.14
N GLY A 303 20.31 11.34 7.82
CA GLY A 303 20.57 12.53 7.04
C GLY A 303 19.61 13.68 7.38
N LEU A 304 18.31 13.40 7.43
CA LEU A 304 17.27 14.38 7.81
C LEU A 304 17.45 14.89 9.25
N ALA A 305 17.86 14.05 10.18
CA ALA A 305 18.11 14.42 11.57
C ALA A 305 19.27 15.45 11.73
N LYS A 306 20.10 15.63 10.71
CA LYS A 306 21.15 16.67 10.65
C LYS A 306 20.65 17.99 10.06
N THR A 307 19.41 18.05 9.63
CA THR A 307 18.75 19.23 9.08
C THR A 307 17.73 19.78 10.08
N ARG A 308 16.89 20.73 9.65
CA ARG A 308 15.78 21.26 10.46
C ARG A 308 14.52 20.39 10.38
N PHE A 309 14.51 19.35 9.54
CA PHE A 309 13.44 18.35 9.54
C PHE A 309 13.55 17.44 10.77
N LYS A 310 12.39 17.01 11.29
CA LYS A 310 12.29 16.03 12.36
C LYS A 310 11.74 14.72 11.80
N PRO A 311 12.59 13.74 11.45
CA PRO A 311 12.11 12.46 10.96
C PRO A 311 11.30 11.74 12.02
N LEU A 312 10.15 11.18 11.62
CA LEU A 312 9.32 10.34 12.47
C LEU A 312 9.76 8.86 12.33
N PRO A 313 9.54 8.01 13.34
CA PRO A 313 9.83 6.60 13.22
C PRO A 313 9.03 5.94 12.09
N SER A 314 9.71 5.11 11.31
CA SER A 314 9.11 4.33 10.22
C SER A 314 9.43 2.85 10.40
N PRO A 315 8.58 2.09 11.10
CA PRO A 315 8.79 0.66 11.31
C PRO A 315 8.44 -0.20 10.08
N GLY A 316 7.81 0.37 9.05
CA GLY A 316 7.46 -0.36 7.84
C GLY A 316 7.32 0.53 6.61
N THR A 317 7.06 -0.08 5.46
CA THR A 317 7.00 0.52 4.12
C THR A 317 8.37 1.05 3.63
N PHE A 318 8.39 1.72 2.49
CA PHE A 318 9.58 2.46 2.04
C PHE A 318 9.34 3.98 2.07
N PHE A 319 8.51 4.42 3.03
CA PHE A 319 8.23 5.84 3.28
C PHE A 319 8.72 6.27 4.65
N LEU A 320 9.22 7.49 4.70
CA LEU A 320 9.62 8.17 5.93
C LEU A 320 8.86 9.49 6.00
N LEU A 321 8.22 9.73 7.11
CA LEU A 321 7.61 11.02 7.41
C LEU A 321 8.60 11.93 8.11
N ALA A 322 8.49 13.23 7.86
CA ALA A 322 9.23 14.23 8.62
C ALA A 322 8.36 15.45 8.90
N ASP A 323 8.40 15.91 10.15
CA ASP A 323 7.83 17.18 10.58
C ASP A 323 8.75 18.33 10.13
N TYR A 324 8.15 19.37 9.54
CA TYR A 324 8.82 20.58 9.08
C TYR A 324 8.40 21.82 9.89
N SER A 325 7.79 21.66 11.05
CA SER A 325 7.24 22.76 11.85
C SER A 325 8.25 23.82 12.25
N ASP A 326 9.54 23.46 12.38
CA ASP A 326 10.64 24.39 12.68
C ASP A 326 11.15 25.12 11.43
N ILE A 327 10.70 24.72 10.25
CA ILE A 327 11.12 25.30 8.96
C ILE A 327 10.08 26.31 8.47
N SER A 328 8.80 25.93 8.47
CA SER A 328 7.74 26.73 7.88
C SER A 328 6.40 26.56 8.60
N LYS A 329 5.56 27.62 8.49
CA LYS A 329 4.15 27.61 8.93
C LYS A 329 3.18 27.38 7.77
N GLN A 330 3.68 27.19 6.56
CA GLN A 330 2.85 26.91 5.38
C GLN A 330 2.02 25.63 5.54
N SER A 331 0.94 25.52 4.75
CA SER A 331 0.24 24.25 4.58
C SER A 331 1.18 23.19 4.01
N GLU A 332 0.86 21.91 4.23
CA GLU A 332 1.68 20.81 3.70
C GLU A 332 1.78 20.85 2.17
N ALA A 333 0.68 21.20 1.49
CA ALA A 333 0.65 21.31 0.03
C ALA A 333 1.55 22.45 -0.48
N ASP A 334 1.49 23.63 0.16
CA ASP A 334 2.31 24.79 -0.21
C ASP A 334 3.79 24.54 0.11
N PHE A 335 4.07 23.92 1.26
CA PHE A 335 5.45 23.59 1.63
C PHE A 335 6.06 22.55 0.67
N ALA A 336 5.33 21.49 0.32
CA ALA A 336 5.81 20.49 -0.63
C ALA A 336 6.09 21.09 -2.02
N ARG A 337 5.23 22.01 -2.46
CA ARG A 337 5.45 22.78 -3.70
C ARG A 337 6.69 23.67 -3.61
N ASP A 338 6.83 24.42 -2.53
CA ASP A 338 7.96 25.34 -2.31
C ASP A 338 9.29 24.57 -2.24
N LEU A 339 9.31 23.44 -1.52
CA LEU A 339 10.46 22.55 -1.44
C LEU A 339 10.89 22.02 -2.82
N THR A 340 9.92 21.69 -3.67
CA THR A 340 10.18 21.25 -5.04
C THR A 340 10.76 22.35 -5.90
N VAL A 341 10.14 23.54 -5.88
CA VAL A 341 10.47 24.65 -6.79
C VAL A 341 11.77 25.34 -6.38
N ARG A 342 11.97 25.61 -5.09
CA ARG A 342 13.10 26.41 -4.61
C ARG A 342 14.29 25.57 -4.18
N HIS A 343 14.04 24.40 -3.61
CA HIS A 343 15.09 23.54 -3.05
C HIS A 343 15.36 22.29 -3.89
N GLY A 344 14.55 22.04 -4.94
CA GLY A 344 14.78 20.97 -5.90
C GLY A 344 14.63 19.57 -5.33
N VAL A 345 13.80 19.38 -4.29
CA VAL A 345 13.44 18.06 -3.75
C VAL A 345 11.92 17.95 -3.66
N THR A 346 11.37 16.91 -4.30
CA THR A 346 9.92 16.68 -4.31
C THR A 346 9.52 15.67 -3.25
N VAL A 347 8.50 16.00 -2.48
CA VAL A 347 7.87 15.18 -1.43
C VAL A 347 6.36 15.16 -1.63
N ILE A 348 5.63 14.35 -0.86
CA ILE A 348 4.17 14.34 -0.86
C ILE A 348 3.65 14.91 0.47
N PRO A 349 2.70 15.87 0.44
CA PRO A 349 2.01 16.34 1.64
C PRO A 349 1.15 15.20 2.21
N VAL A 350 1.22 14.96 3.52
CA VAL A 350 0.44 13.88 4.17
C VAL A 350 -1.05 14.21 4.18
N SER A 351 -1.40 15.49 4.23
CA SER A 351 -2.79 15.95 4.15
C SER A 351 -3.53 15.46 2.90
N ALA A 352 -2.81 15.23 1.79
CA ALA A 352 -3.40 14.72 0.55
C ALA A 352 -3.97 13.29 0.65
N PHE A 353 -3.67 12.56 1.73
CA PHE A 353 -4.20 11.21 2.00
C PHE A 353 -5.46 11.21 2.89
N TYR A 354 -5.98 12.39 3.22
CA TYR A 354 -7.23 12.54 3.96
C TYR A 354 -8.38 12.89 3.01
N GLN A 355 -9.59 12.50 3.37
CA GLN A 355 -10.81 12.83 2.61
C GLN A 355 -11.00 14.35 2.46
N LYS A 356 -10.55 15.10 3.46
CA LYS A 356 -10.60 16.57 3.49
C LYS A 356 -9.19 17.14 3.62
N PRO A 357 -8.40 17.18 2.55
CA PRO A 357 -6.97 17.55 2.62
C PRO A 357 -6.73 18.99 3.11
N ASP A 358 -7.67 19.89 2.87
CA ASP A 358 -7.56 21.31 3.24
C ASP A 358 -8.10 21.62 4.66
N ALA A 359 -8.63 20.60 5.35
CA ALA A 359 -9.13 20.78 6.71
C ALA A 359 -7.97 20.98 7.70
N PRO A 360 -8.10 21.89 8.68
CA PRO A 360 -7.05 22.12 9.67
C PRO A 360 -6.58 20.86 10.39
N GLU A 361 -7.50 19.94 10.67
CA GLU A 361 -7.23 18.65 11.31
C GLU A 361 -6.43 17.67 10.47
N SER A 362 -6.31 17.90 9.15
CA SER A 362 -5.51 17.09 8.22
C SER A 362 -4.09 17.65 8.04
N ASN A 363 -3.81 18.85 8.54
CA ASN A 363 -2.51 19.52 8.38
C ASN A 363 -1.69 19.44 9.67
N HIS A 364 -0.81 18.45 9.74
CA HIS A 364 0.09 18.23 10.86
C HIS A 364 1.50 18.79 10.65
N ARG A 365 1.73 19.46 9.53
CA ARG A 365 3.05 19.95 9.05
C ARG A 365 4.04 18.80 8.84
N ILE A 366 3.55 17.74 8.23
CA ILE A 366 4.31 16.51 7.97
C ILE A 366 4.34 16.26 6.46
N VAL A 367 5.51 15.92 5.94
CA VAL A 367 5.68 15.49 4.54
C VAL A 367 6.23 14.08 4.47
N ARG A 368 5.86 13.37 3.40
CA ARG A 368 6.29 12.00 3.13
C ARG A 368 7.42 11.96 2.11
N PHE A 369 8.51 11.32 2.48
CA PHE A 369 9.64 10.96 1.63
C PHE A 369 9.57 9.47 1.25
N CYS A 370 9.94 9.14 0.02
CA CYS A 370 10.14 7.76 -0.43
C CYS A 370 11.65 7.46 -0.47
N PHE A 371 12.09 6.46 0.29
CA PHE A 371 13.49 6.03 0.29
C PHE A 371 13.76 4.78 -0.59
N ALA A 372 12.80 4.33 -1.37
CA ALA A 372 13.02 3.34 -2.43
C ALA A 372 13.79 3.98 -3.59
N LYS A 373 15.01 4.43 -3.31
CA LYS A 373 15.88 5.16 -4.25
C LYS A 373 17.30 4.61 -4.15
N LYS A 374 18.09 4.87 -5.21
CA LYS A 374 19.55 4.64 -5.16
C LYS A 374 20.17 5.48 -4.06
N ASP A 375 21.24 4.98 -3.43
CA ASP A 375 21.91 5.69 -2.36
C ASP A 375 22.40 7.07 -2.82
N ALA A 376 22.95 7.16 -4.04
CA ALA A 376 23.34 8.42 -4.61
C ALA A 376 22.18 9.43 -4.78
N THR A 377 20.96 8.95 -5.09
CA THR A 377 19.77 9.79 -5.17
C THR A 377 19.40 10.33 -3.79
N LEU A 378 19.47 9.49 -2.75
CA LEU A 378 19.20 9.92 -1.37
C LEU A 378 20.23 10.93 -0.88
N ASP A 379 21.52 10.68 -1.13
CA ASP A 379 22.61 11.59 -0.73
C ASP A 379 22.47 12.97 -1.39
N ALA A 380 22.22 13.00 -2.71
CA ALA A 380 22.02 14.24 -3.44
C ALA A 380 20.76 15.01 -2.96
N ALA A 381 19.71 14.31 -2.55
CA ALA A 381 18.55 14.95 -1.94
C ALA A 381 18.87 15.53 -0.56
N LEU A 382 19.62 14.81 0.27
CA LEU A 382 20.02 15.25 1.60
C LEU A 382 20.91 16.49 1.55
N GLU A 383 21.83 16.59 0.57
CA GLU A 383 22.65 17.80 0.34
C GLU A 383 21.78 19.03 0.07
N ARG A 384 20.71 18.90 -0.71
CA ARG A 384 19.76 19.99 -0.97
C ARG A 384 18.91 20.32 0.26
N LEU A 385 18.44 19.29 0.99
CA LEU A 385 17.60 19.45 2.19
C LEU A 385 18.36 20.08 3.36
N ALA A 386 19.70 19.96 3.39
CA ALA A 386 20.54 20.64 4.39
C ALA A 386 20.57 22.18 4.23
N GLN A 387 20.08 22.71 3.12
CA GLN A 387 20.01 24.15 2.83
C GLN A 387 18.62 24.76 3.10
N VAL A 388 17.68 23.96 3.62
CA VAL A 388 16.29 24.39 3.87
C VAL A 388 16.11 25.05 5.27
#